data_7d84c5c65c7b3aee8c83141e8e18da6e
#
_entry.id   7d84c5c65c7b3aee8c83141e8e18da6e
#
_cell.length_a   1.000
_cell.length_b   1.000
_cell.length_c   1.000
_cell.angle_alpha   90.00
_cell.angle_beta   90.00
_cell.angle_gamma   90.00
#
_symmetry.space_group_name_H-M   'P 1'
#
loop_
_entity.id
_entity.type
_entity.pdbx_description
1 polymer ?
#
loop_
_entity_poly.entity_id
_entity_poly.type
_entity_poly.pdbx_seq_one_letter_code
_entity_poly.pdbx_strand_id
1 'polypeptide(L)'
;MKEVKLRMKEMEKYNAIKEFVNHGGNKDRIALNLGITRHQVNVLIRKYKEKGKSGFVHGNRSKKPAKTLDKHFSEDIILLYRNKYQGFNFKHFYEYLIEEENIKVSYSFVYTTLMKKGISSPRLRKSTKRRLAKEKLEKEKKLENKTEEEIEIIVNHEVALEDSHPRGEKPKYFGEITEMDGSIHLWFGEKKACLHLAADKTTNTIVGAYFDWQETLNGYYHVLKQVLENYGIPAKFKTDNRTVFNYFSTNPDKRTSDKDVLTQFGYACKQLGVAIETTSVSQAKGLIERDNGTFQGRLINEFKLNNITTIEEANKYLINVFVPKFNSKFALDKDKFKSVYETSPTAEEINYTLAVLSPRKIDNGNSLKFKNVYYQPYENGQLKCFKPHTKALVIKAFNGELFVTIDEKIYELRKLESHKKYSEEFDEIPEIKEEKPKYVPPMSHPWKLASFMLQVKKAHNEHIYA
;
A
#
# COMPACT_ATOMS: atom_id res chain seq x y z
N MET A 1 -17.70 59.85 15.26
CA MET A 1 -16.55 59.38 14.45
C MET A 1 -16.14 58.01 14.92
N LYS A 2 -16.03 57.00 14.02
CA LYS A 2 -15.53 55.67 14.44
C LYS A 2 -14.06 55.76 14.79
N GLU A 3 -13.72 55.36 16.00
CA GLU A 3 -12.35 55.38 16.48
C GLU A 3 -11.44 54.48 15.63
N VAL A 4 -10.39 55.06 15.03
CA VAL A 4 -9.46 54.31 14.19
C VAL A 4 -8.48 53.54 15.04
N LYS A 5 -8.67 52.20 15.19
CA LYS A 5 -7.74 51.32 15.85
C LYS A 5 -6.59 50.95 14.94
N LEU A 6 -5.37 51.33 15.29
CA LEU A 6 -4.13 50.97 14.57
C LEU A 6 -3.56 49.66 15.12
N ARG A 7 -2.91 48.84 14.25
CA ARG A 7 -2.09 47.68 14.68
C ARG A 7 -0.74 48.18 15.20
N MET A 8 -0.02 47.36 15.96
CA MET A 8 1.24 47.72 16.61
C MET A 8 2.21 48.43 15.68
N LYS A 9 2.56 47.86 14.54
CA LYS A 9 3.43 48.50 13.53
C LYS A 9 2.87 49.77 12.86
N GLU A 10 1.56 49.89 12.77
CA GLU A 10 0.90 51.10 12.26
C GLU A 10 0.93 52.19 13.33
N MET A 11 0.81 51.82 14.61
CA MET A 11 0.87 52.72 15.75
C MET A 11 2.29 53.27 15.97
N GLU A 12 3.31 52.42 15.83
CA GLU A 12 4.73 52.84 15.89
C GLU A 12 5.02 53.90 14.83
N LYS A 13 4.62 53.68 13.57
CA LYS A 13 4.77 54.63 12.50
C LYS A 13 4.00 55.96 12.75
N TYR A 14 2.78 55.82 13.28
CA TYR A 14 1.96 56.98 13.60
C TYR A 14 2.59 57.82 14.71
N ASN A 15 3.05 57.20 15.80
CA ASN A 15 3.64 57.90 16.92
C ASN A 15 4.96 58.61 16.53
N ALA A 16 5.85 57.91 15.79
CA ALA A 16 7.10 58.52 15.33
C ALA A 16 6.86 59.73 14.39
N ILE A 17 5.89 59.65 13.51
CA ILE A 17 5.58 60.77 12.61
C ILE A 17 4.84 61.89 13.32
N LYS A 18 3.95 61.58 14.28
CA LYS A 18 3.25 62.58 15.11
C LYS A 18 4.25 63.36 15.94
N GLU A 19 5.20 62.70 16.58
CA GLU A 19 6.25 63.35 17.36
C GLU A 19 7.13 64.24 16.50
N PHE A 20 7.53 63.76 15.32
CA PHE A 20 8.30 64.55 14.34
C PHE A 20 7.55 65.82 13.87
N VAL A 21 6.26 65.72 13.59
CA VAL A 21 5.48 66.86 13.11
C VAL A 21 5.26 67.89 14.19
N ASN A 22 5.15 67.46 15.48
CA ASN A 22 4.91 68.33 16.65
C ASN A 22 6.19 68.99 17.17
N HIS A 23 7.32 68.28 17.14
CA HIS A 23 8.56 68.74 17.83
C HIS A 23 9.76 68.89 16.89
N GLY A 24 9.60 68.60 15.60
CA GLY A 24 10.70 68.56 14.67
C GLY A 24 11.64 67.37 14.85
N GLY A 25 12.75 67.35 14.14
CA GLY A 25 13.75 66.30 14.30
C GLY A 25 14.43 65.93 12.99
N ASN A 26 15.18 64.78 13.04
CA ASN A 26 15.91 64.29 11.90
C ASN A 26 15.14 63.14 11.20
N LYS A 27 14.78 63.34 9.93
CA LYS A 27 14.03 62.34 9.11
C LYS A 27 14.80 61.06 8.87
N ASP A 28 16.13 61.17 8.76
CA ASP A 28 16.97 59.98 8.53
C ASP A 28 17.04 59.08 9.77
N ARG A 29 17.00 59.68 10.97
CA ARG A 29 16.89 58.93 12.24
C ARG A 29 15.56 58.22 12.35
N ILE A 30 14.46 58.80 11.90
CA ILE A 30 13.14 58.14 11.85
C ILE A 30 13.13 56.99 10.84
N ALA A 31 13.72 57.23 9.68
CA ALA A 31 13.86 56.21 8.64
C ALA A 31 14.62 54.96 9.17
N LEU A 32 15.72 55.23 9.88
CA LEU A 32 16.54 54.17 10.52
C LEU A 32 15.73 53.40 11.58
N ASN A 33 15.08 54.13 12.49
CA ASN A 33 14.31 53.53 13.59
C ASN A 33 13.12 52.69 13.11
N LEU A 34 12.46 53.08 12.05
CA LEU A 34 11.30 52.38 11.46
C LEU A 34 11.70 51.37 10.39
N GLY A 35 12.98 51.24 10.04
CA GLY A 35 13.45 50.38 8.96
C GLY A 35 12.87 50.71 7.59
N ILE A 36 12.66 52.01 7.27
CA ILE A 36 12.07 52.52 6.02
C ILE A 36 12.96 53.55 5.37
N THR A 37 12.71 53.89 4.10
CA THR A 37 13.47 54.91 3.41
C THR A 37 13.03 56.32 3.81
N ARG A 38 13.93 57.34 3.68
CA ARG A 38 13.60 58.74 3.90
C ARG A 38 12.43 59.22 3.00
N HIS A 39 12.32 58.69 1.78
CA HIS A 39 11.18 58.94 0.91
C HIS A 39 9.87 58.45 1.53
N GLN A 40 9.85 57.27 2.10
CA GLN A 40 8.67 56.73 2.81
C GLN A 40 8.32 57.58 4.03
N VAL A 41 9.29 58.11 4.77
CA VAL A 41 9.03 59.03 5.88
C VAL A 41 8.31 60.32 5.35
N ASN A 42 8.76 60.90 4.26
CA ASN A 42 8.08 62.06 3.66
C ASN A 42 6.65 61.74 3.21
N VAL A 43 6.41 60.56 2.64
CA VAL A 43 5.07 60.09 2.29
C VAL A 43 4.18 59.94 3.54
N LEU A 44 4.72 59.41 4.64
CA LEU A 44 3.99 59.27 5.90
C LEU A 44 3.68 60.61 6.53
N ILE A 45 4.60 61.57 6.49
CA ILE A 45 4.36 62.98 6.94
C ILE A 45 3.21 63.60 6.16
N ARG A 46 3.20 63.49 4.82
CA ARG A 46 2.11 63.97 3.98
C ARG A 46 0.79 63.32 4.36
N LYS A 47 0.76 61.98 4.51
CA LYS A 47 -0.45 61.24 4.94
C LYS A 47 -0.94 61.66 6.32
N TYR A 48 -0.03 61.98 7.23
CA TYR A 48 -0.40 62.49 8.56
C TYR A 48 -1.08 63.84 8.48
N LYS A 49 -0.52 64.75 7.68
CA LYS A 49 -1.10 66.11 7.46
C LYS A 49 -2.46 66.08 6.75
N GLU A 50 -2.64 65.15 5.79
CA GLU A 50 -3.90 65.05 5.03
C GLU A 50 -4.99 64.27 5.76
N LYS A 51 -4.65 63.15 6.40
CA LYS A 51 -5.61 62.15 6.90
C LYS A 51 -5.47 61.83 8.40
N GLY A 52 -4.54 62.45 9.08
CA GLY A 52 -4.28 62.16 10.49
C GLY A 52 -4.02 60.70 10.78
N LYS A 53 -4.57 60.19 11.86
CA LYS A 53 -4.43 58.80 12.32
C LYS A 53 -4.90 57.78 11.28
N SER A 54 -5.93 58.09 10.50
CA SER A 54 -6.51 57.20 9.49
C SER A 54 -5.55 56.90 8.32
N GLY A 55 -4.62 57.85 8.01
CA GLY A 55 -3.63 57.70 6.93
C GLY A 55 -2.60 56.57 7.17
N PHE A 56 -2.53 56.02 8.40
CA PHE A 56 -1.60 54.93 8.78
C PHE A 56 -2.22 53.55 8.70
N VAL A 57 -3.53 53.46 8.48
CA VAL A 57 -4.18 52.16 8.23
C VAL A 57 -3.67 51.58 6.91
N HIS A 58 -3.21 50.33 6.93
CA HIS A 58 -2.71 49.69 5.72
C HIS A 58 -3.78 49.64 4.62
N GLY A 59 -3.47 50.12 3.42
CA GLY A 59 -4.44 50.30 2.32
C GLY A 59 -5.18 49.03 1.87
N ASN A 60 -4.64 47.86 2.15
CA ASN A 60 -5.27 46.57 1.87
C ASN A 60 -6.02 45.98 3.08
N ARG A 61 -6.11 46.74 4.21
CA ARG A 61 -6.85 46.29 5.39
C ARG A 61 -8.34 46.19 5.02
N SER A 62 -8.91 45.01 5.29
CA SER A 62 -10.31 44.68 5.00
C SER A 62 -10.67 44.54 3.51
N LYS A 63 -9.71 44.68 2.60
CA LYS A 63 -9.96 44.38 1.17
C LYS A 63 -9.82 42.87 0.94
N LYS A 64 -10.82 42.29 0.31
CA LYS A 64 -10.71 40.92 -0.19
C LYS A 64 -9.76 40.90 -1.37
N PRO A 65 -8.81 39.95 -1.47
CA PRO A 65 -8.00 39.76 -2.66
C PRO A 65 -8.89 39.53 -3.89
N ALA A 66 -8.50 40.06 -5.05
CA ALA A 66 -9.28 39.96 -6.30
C ALA A 66 -9.58 38.50 -6.71
N LYS A 67 -8.72 37.56 -6.31
CA LYS A 67 -8.88 36.12 -6.55
C LYS A 67 -9.58 35.37 -5.40
N THR A 68 -10.29 36.06 -4.50
CA THR A 68 -11.02 35.39 -3.40
C THR A 68 -12.23 34.68 -4.01
N LEU A 69 -12.24 33.37 -3.89
CA LEU A 69 -13.36 32.51 -4.29
C LEU A 69 -14.57 32.78 -3.38
N ASP A 70 -15.79 32.63 -3.93
CA ASP A 70 -17.03 32.84 -3.20
C ASP A 70 -17.14 31.83 -2.02
N LYS A 71 -17.89 32.25 -0.99
CA LYS A 71 -18.18 31.37 0.16
C LYS A 71 -18.98 30.14 -0.26
N HIS A 72 -19.94 30.26 -1.16
CA HIS A 72 -20.72 29.15 -1.70
C HIS A 72 -19.83 28.11 -2.34
N PHE A 73 -18.82 28.52 -3.11
CA PHE A 73 -17.86 27.60 -3.71
C PHE A 73 -17.07 26.76 -2.67
N SER A 74 -16.80 27.33 -1.52
CA SER A 74 -16.17 26.60 -0.40
C SER A 74 -17.12 25.55 0.18
N GLU A 75 -18.41 25.84 0.24
CA GLU A 75 -19.44 24.91 0.73
C GLU A 75 -19.66 23.77 -0.24
N ASP A 76 -19.67 24.04 -1.55
CA ASP A 76 -19.79 23.02 -2.60
C ASP A 76 -18.65 22.00 -2.53
N ILE A 77 -17.41 22.45 -2.33
CA ILE A 77 -16.26 21.55 -2.16
C ILE A 77 -16.42 20.67 -0.91
N ILE A 78 -16.93 21.23 0.19
CA ILE A 78 -17.17 20.46 1.43
C ILE A 78 -18.27 19.42 1.22
N LEU A 79 -19.37 19.79 0.57
CA LEU A 79 -20.48 18.90 0.24
C LEU A 79 -20.01 17.77 -0.69
N LEU A 80 -19.25 18.10 -1.72
CA LEU A 80 -18.70 17.14 -2.66
C LEU A 80 -17.77 16.13 -1.95
N TYR A 81 -16.91 16.63 -1.04
CA TYR A 81 -16.06 15.75 -0.24
C TYR A 81 -16.88 14.80 0.64
N ARG A 82 -17.90 15.30 1.33
CA ARG A 82 -18.71 14.50 2.26
C ARG A 82 -19.57 13.47 1.54
N ASN A 83 -20.15 13.84 0.39
CA ASN A 83 -21.12 13.01 -0.29
C ASN A 83 -20.49 11.98 -1.23
N LYS A 84 -19.43 12.36 -1.96
CA LYS A 84 -18.83 11.51 -3.00
C LYS A 84 -17.43 11.01 -2.65
N TYR A 85 -16.62 11.84 -1.97
CA TYR A 85 -15.20 11.58 -1.74
C TYR A 85 -14.83 11.41 -0.26
N GLN A 86 -15.79 10.99 0.56
CA GLN A 86 -15.53 10.74 1.98
C GLN A 86 -14.48 9.62 2.15
N GLY A 87 -13.46 9.86 2.98
CA GLY A 87 -12.36 8.91 3.20
C GLY A 87 -11.16 9.09 2.27
N PHE A 88 -11.26 9.91 1.22
CA PHE A 88 -10.11 10.26 0.41
C PHE A 88 -9.12 11.12 1.22
N ASN A 89 -7.81 10.87 1.06
CA ASN A 89 -6.86 11.86 1.53
C ASN A 89 -6.97 13.14 0.67
N PHE A 90 -6.69 14.30 1.27
CA PHE A 90 -6.93 15.58 0.62
C PHE A 90 -6.17 15.78 -0.71
N LYS A 91 -4.99 15.15 -0.86
CA LYS A 91 -4.24 15.23 -2.12
C LYS A 91 -4.91 14.41 -3.21
N HIS A 92 -5.41 13.22 -2.86
CA HIS A 92 -6.17 12.38 -3.77
C HIS A 92 -7.50 13.03 -4.18
N PHE A 93 -8.24 13.60 -3.23
CA PHE A 93 -9.44 14.37 -3.50
C PHE A 93 -9.17 15.56 -4.43
N TYR A 94 -8.09 16.31 -4.19
CA TYR A 94 -7.68 17.43 -5.04
C TYR A 94 -7.40 17.00 -6.49
N GLU A 95 -6.79 15.83 -6.68
CA GLU A 95 -6.55 15.29 -8.02
C GLU A 95 -7.87 15.00 -8.74
N TYR A 96 -8.84 14.40 -8.05
CA TYR A 96 -10.18 14.15 -8.60
C TYR A 96 -10.97 15.43 -8.88
N LEU A 97 -10.84 16.47 -8.04
CA LEU A 97 -11.46 17.77 -8.30
C LEU A 97 -11.01 18.36 -9.65
N ILE A 98 -9.74 18.18 -10.00
CA ILE A 98 -9.20 18.72 -11.26
C ILE A 98 -9.51 17.79 -12.43
N GLU A 99 -9.30 16.47 -12.26
CA GLU A 99 -9.33 15.49 -13.35
C GLU A 99 -10.77 15.09 -13.73
N GLU A 100 -11.64 14.90 -12.72
CA GLU A 100 -13.01 14.38 -12.94
C GLU A 100 -14.07 15.47 -12.82
N GLU A 101 -13.95 16.34 -11.82
CA GLU A 101 -14.96 17.39 -11.58
C GLU A 101 -14.66 18.68 -12.34
N ASN A 102 -13.52 18.79 -13.04
CA ASN A 102 -13.06 19.97 -13.78
C ASN A 102 -13.00 21.28 -12.94
N ILE A 103 -12.83 21.14 -11.61
CA ILE A 103 -12.78 22.27 -10.67
C ILE A 103 -11.35 22.75 -10.52
N LYS A 104 -11.02 23.91 -11.09
CA LYS A 104 -9.69 24.54 -11.05
C LYS A 104 -9.47 25.34 -9.77
N VAL A 105 -8.88 24.72 -8.76
CA VAL A 105 -8.52 25.35 -7.47
C VAL A 105 -7.10 25.00 -7.06
N SER A 106 -6.54 25.70 -6.08
CA SER A 106 -5.25 25.30 -5.51
C SER A 106 -5.44 24.25 -4.41
N TYR A 107 -4.45 23.36 -4.27
CA TYR A 107 -4.44 22.38 -3.16
C TYR A 107 -4.53 23.05 -1.78
N SER A 108 -3.83 24.18 -1.59
CA SER A 108 -3.86 24.94 -0.34
C SER A 108 -5.26 25.46 0.00
N PHE A 109 -6.06 25.82 -1.00
CA PHE A 109 -7.44 26.22 -0.80
C PHE A 109 -8.30 25.05 -0.33
N VAL A 110 -8.22 23.90 -0.98
CA VAL A 110 -8.94 22.67 -0.59
C VAL A 110 -8.56 22.26 0.83
N TYR A 111 -7.26 22.20 1.12
CA TYR A 111 -6.74 21.85 2.43
C TYR A 111 -7.27 22.79 3.53
N THR A 112 -7.15 24.10 3.34
CA THR A 112 -7.61 25.08 4.33
C THR A 112 -9.12 25.10 4.49
N THR A 113 -9.87 24.88 3.43
CA THR A 113 -11.34 24.83 3.45
C THR A 113 -11.84 23.66 4.29
N LEU A 114 -11.32 22.47 4.03
CA LEU A 114 -11.70 21.25 4.78
C LEU A 114 -11.24 21.32 6.25
N MET A 115 -10.01 21.74 6.50
CA MET A 115 -9.46 21.85 7.86
C MET A 115 -10.23 22.89 8.72
N LYS A 116 -10.64 24.03 8.16
CA LYS A 116 -11.46 25.04 8.87
C LYS A 116 -12.82 24.50 9.30
N LYS A 117 -13.37 23.54 8.59
CA LYS A 117 -14.64 22.86 8.95
C LYS A 117 -14.44 21.63 9.84
N GLY A 118 -13.25 21.43 10.41
CA GLY A 118 -12.92 20.32 11.30
C GLY A 118 -12.77 18.97 10.58
N ILE A 119 -12.73 18.97 9.25
CA ILE A 119 -12.48 17.75 8.48
C ILE A 119 -10.97 17.58 8.38
N SER A 120 -10.46 16.40 8.82
CA SER A 120 -9.05 16.05 8.72
C SER A 120 -8.82 15.01 7.64
N SER A 121 -7.67 15.09 6.97
CA SER A 121 -7.28 14.05 6.01
C SER A 121 -7.02 12.73 6.74
N PRO A 122 -7.48 11.58 6.23
CA PRO A 122 -7.20 10.27 6.83
C PRO A 122 -5.70 9.99 7.00
N ARG A 123 -4.87 10.57 6.13
CA ARG A 123 -3.40 10.45 6.17
C ARG A 123 -2.73 11.78 6.42
N LEU A 124 -2.85 12.26 7.65
CA LEU A 124 -2.09 13.43 8.09
C LEU A 124 -0.60 13.08 8.30
N ARG A 125 0.28 14.02 7.95
CA ARG A 125 1.70 13.94 8.31
C ARG A 125 1.87 13.87 9.82
N LYS A 126 2.86 13.15 10.34
CA LYS A 126 3.14 13.05 11.79
C LYS A 126 3.28 14.42 12.45
N SER A 127 3.98 15.37 11.83
CA SER A 127 4.09 16.74 12.32
C SER A 127 2.74 17.45 12.49
N THR A 128 1.81 17.23 11.54
CA THR A 128 0.46 17.79 11.63
C THR A 128 -0.36 17.09 12.70
N LYS A 129 -0.25 15.75 12.85
CA LYS A 129 -0.91 15.01 13.92
C LYS A 129 -0.43 15.49 15.30
N ARG A 130 0.90 15.65 15.47
CA ARG A 130 1.48 16.19 16.72
C ARG A 130 0.97 17.57 17.05
N ARG A 131 0.94 18.49 16.07
CA ARG A 131 0.39 19.83 16.26
C ARG A 131 -1.08 19.80 16.68
N LEU A 132 -1.91 19.01 16.00
CA LEU A 132 -3.34 18.88 16.34
C LEU A 132 -3.56 18.23 17.72
N ALA A 133 -2.75 17.23 18.07
CA ALA A 133 -2.77 16.63 19.42
C ALA A 133 -2.40 17.67 20.48
N LYS A 134 -1.34 18.46 20.26
CA LYS A 134 -0.95 19.54 21.15
C LYS A 134 -2.06 20.60 21.32
N GLU A 135 -2.63 21.09 20.21
CA GLU A 135 -3.74 22.05 20.21
C GLU A 135 -4.99 21.50 20.94
N LYS A 136 -5.25 20.18 20.81
CA LYS A 136 -6.36 19.53 21.52
C LYS A 136 -6.09 19.47 23.02
N LEU A 137 -4.90 19.03 23.44
CA LEU A 137 -4.49 18.94 24.83
C LEU A 137 -4.45 20.31 25.52
N GLU A 138 -4.04 21.37 24.80
CA GLU A 138 -4.08 22.76 25.29
C GLU A 138 -5.53 23.22 25.53
N LYS A 139 -6.45 22.92 24.59
CA LYS A 139 -7.88 23.25 24.78
C LYS A 139 -8.54 22.50 25.94
N GLU A 140 -8.12 21.27 26.18
CA GLU A 140 -8.59 20.43 27.27
C GLU A 140 -7.89 20.80 28.62
N LYS A 141 -7.04 21.82 28.63
CA LYS A 141 -6.24 22.26 29.78
C LYS A 141 -5.34 21.19 30.41
N LYS A 142 -5.06 20.13 29.67
CA LYS A 142 -4.20 19.02 30.14
C LYS A 142 -2.71 19.37 30.17
N LEU A 143 -2.33 20.49 29.55
CA LEU A 143 -0.96 20.98 29.46
C LEU A 143 -0.69 22.18 30.39
N GLU A 144 -1.67 22.63 31.17
CA GLU A 144 -1.47 23.71 32.16
C GLU A 144 -0.42 23.29 33.18
N ASN A 145 0.54 24.17 33.45
CA ASN A 145 1.63 23.99 34.42
C ASN A 145 2.63 22.87 34.15
N LYS A 146 2.79 22.46 32.86
CA LYS A 146 3.77 21.45 32.44
C LYS A 146 4.97 22.08 31.75
N THR A 147 6.14 21.47 31.91
CA THR A 147 7.36 21.87 31.19
C THR A 147 7.28 21.49 29.73
N GLU A 148 8.11 22.09 28.83
CA GLU A 148 8.18 21.75 27.43
C GLU A 148 8.53 20.26 27.20
N GLU A 149 9.41 19.70 28.05
CA GLU A 149 9.81 18.28 28.00
C GLU A 149 8.64 17.36 28.34
N GLU A 150 7.88 17.65 29.38
CA GLU A 150 6.68 16.88 29.75
C GLU A 150 5.59 16.97 28.70
N ILE A 151 5.42 18.13 28.08
CA ILE A 151 4.48 18.33 26.97
C ILE A 151 4.91 17.45 25.78
N GLU A 152 6.20 17.39 25.48
CA GLU A 152 6.73 16.60 24.39
C GLU A 152 6.55 15.09 24.63
N ILE A 153 6.76 14.62 25.86
CA ILE A 153 6.50 13.22 26.24
C ILE A 153 5.03 12.87 26.06
N ILE A 154 4.10 13.70 26.54
CA ILE A 154 2.66 13.46 26.40
C ILE A 154 2.24 13.45 24.92
N VAL A 155 2.70 14.40 24.12
CA VAL A 155 2.40 14.46 22.68
C VAL A 155 3.00 13.26 21.93
N ASN A 156 4.18 12.79 22.35
CA ASN A 156 4.82 11.61 21.78
C ASN A 156 4.10 10.31 22.15
N HIS A 157 3.50 10.25 23.34
CA HIS A 157 2.66 9.12 23.74
C HIS A 157 1.36 9.07 22.92
N GLU A 158 0.74 10.22 22.65
CA GLU A 158 -0.46 10.33 21.79
C GLU A 158 -0.17 10.04 20.30
N VAL A 159 1.02 10.40 19.85
CA VAL A 159 1.47 10.19 18.47
C VAL A 159 2.78 9.42 18.49
N ALA A 160 2.69 8.10 18.44
CA ALA A 160 3.85 7.21 18.45
C ALA A 160 4.92 7.65 17.45
N LEU A 161 6.15 7.80 17.94
CA LEU A 161 7.33 8.03 17.09
C LEU A 161 7.81 6.69 16.55
N GLU A 162 8.16 6.67 15.26
CA GLU A 162 8.91 5.56 14.69
C GLU A 162 10.40 5.79 14.94
N ASP A 163 11.13 4.72 15.26
CA ASP A 163 12.57 4.76 15.34
C ASP A 163 13.18 5.22 14.01
N SER A 164 14.21 6.05 14.09
CA SER A 164 14.95 6.48 12.90
C SER A 164 16.03 5.46 12.59
N HIS A 165 16.03 4.93 11.37
CA HIS A 165 17.06 4.02 10.89
C HIS A 165 17.90 4.69 9.79
N PRO A 166 19.22 4.39 9.71
CA PRO A 166 20.06 4.91 8.64
C PRO A 166 19.53 4.44 7.29
N ARG A 167 19.51 5.34 6.32
CA ARG A 167 19.12 5.03 4.95
C ARG A 167 20.25 4.27 4.27
N GLY A 168 19.94 3.10 3.69
CA GLY A 168 20.87 2.41 2.81
C GLY A 168 21.16 3.21 1.52
N GLU A 169 22.25 2.87 0.85
CA GLU A 169 22.59 3.47 -0.44
C GLU A 169 21.47 3.26 -1.47
N LYS A 170 21.24 4.28 -2.29
CA LYS A 170 20.31 4.17 -3.40
C LYS A 170 21.01 3.50 -4.57
N PRO A 171 20.35 2.51 -5.23
CA PRO A 171 20.87 1.95 -6.46
C PRO A 171 20.94 3.03 -7.56
N LYS A 172 21.83 2.82 -8.54
CA LYS A 172 22.12 3.81 -9.59
C LYS A 172 21.43 3.51 -10.90
N TYR A 173 21.10 2.24 -11.13
CA TYR A 173 20.59 1.74 -12.41
C TYR A 173 19.14 1.30 -12.30
N PHE A 174 18.37 1.53 -13.36
CA PHE A 174 17.02 0.99 -13.49
C PHE A 174 17.08 -0.53 -13.65
N GLY A 175 16.38 -1.28 -12.81
CA GLY A 175 16.44 -2.75 -12.77
C GLY A 175 17.52 -3.36 -11.88
N GLU A 176 18.31 -2.53 -11.17
CA GLU A 176 19.37 -3.01 -10.27
C GLU A 176 18.81 -3.72 -9.03
N ILE A 177 17.84 -3.10 -8.39
CA ILE A 177 17.14 -3.68 -7.23
C ILE A 177 15.63 -3.47 -7.41
N THR A 178 14.89 -4.55 -7.48
CA THR A 178 13.43 -4.55 -7.45
C THR A 178 12.97 -5.04 -6.08
N GLU A 179 12.31 -4.18 -5.29
CA GLU A 179 11.70 -4.57 -4.03
C GLU A 179 10.37 -5.27 -4.28
N MET A 180 10.11 -6.42 -3.64
CA MET A 180 8.85 -7.16 -3.69
C MET A 180 8.27 -7.33 -2.30
N ASP A 181 6.94 -7.17 -2.19
CA ASP A 181 6.23 -7.34 -0.93
C ASP A 181 4.75 -7.70 -1.15
N GLY A 182 4.16 -8.41 -0.18
CA GLY A 182 2.74 -8.72 -0.14
C GLY A 182 2.02 -7.90 0.93
N SER A 183 0.99 -7.17 0.55
CA SER A 183 0.20 -6.32 1.44
C SER A 183 -1.18 -6.90 1.68
N ILE A 184 -1.39 -7.54 2.83
CA ILE A 184 -2.69 -8.07 3.25
C ILE A 184 -3.50 -6.95 3.89
N HIS A 185 -4.69 -6.68 3.33
CA HIS A 185 -5.58 -5.62 3.83
C HIS A 185 -7.04 -5.90 3.48
N LEU A 186 -7.97 -5.13 4.05
CA LEU A 186 -9.40 -5.15 3.71
C LEU A 186 -9.63 -4.33 2.41
N TRP A 187 -9.25 -4.90 1.27
CA TRP A 187 -9.32 -4.21 -0.02
C TRP A 187 -10.75 -4.10 -0.55
N PHE A 188 -11.58 -5.11 -0.24
CA PHE A 188 -12.95 -5.26 -0.75
C PHE A 188 -13.96 -5.24 0.41
N GLY A 189 -13.97 -4.17 1.22
CA GLY A 189 -14.84 -4.04 2.37
C GLY A 189 -14.46 -4.96 3.51
N GLU A 190 -15.21 -6.03 3.76
CA GLU A 190 -14.98 -6.95 4.88
C GLU A 190 -14.01 -8.09 4.58
N LYS A 191 -13.74 -8.36 3.32
CA LYS A 191 -12.85 -9.45 2.90
C LYS A 191 -11.39 -8.99 2.80
N LYS A 192 -10.49 -9.75 3.42
CA LYS A 192 -9.05 -9.55 3.25
C LYS A 192 -8.60 -10.15 1.92
N ALA A 193 -7.71 -9.46 1.24
CA ALA A 193 -6.98 -9.94 0.10
C ALA A 193 -5.52 -9.48 0.21
N CYS A 194 -4.65 -10.01 -0.62
CA CYS A 194 -3.24 -9.64 -0.67
C CYS A 194 -2.95 -8.94 -2.00
N LEU A 195 -2.38 -7.75 -1.93
CA LEU A 195 -1.75 -7.10 -3.06
C LEU A 195 -0.27 -7.50 -3.10
N HIS A 196 0.13 -8.21 -4.14
CA HIS A 196 1.53 -8.48 -4.45
C HIS A 196 2.06 -7.32 -5.28
N LEU A 197 3.15 -6.71 -4.85
CA LEU A 197 3.69 -5.51 -5.47
C LEU A 197 5.19 -5.67 -5.74
N ALA A 198 5.66 -5.18 -6.87
CA ALA A 198 7.08 -5.03 -7.19
C ALA A 198 7.36 -3.60 -7.64
N ALA A 199 8.39 -2.98 -7.05
CA ALA A 199 8.80 -1.62 -7.35
C ALA A 199 10.32 -1.54 -7.60
N ASP A 200 10.72 -0.87 -8.66
CA ASP A 200 12.12 -0.54 -8.90
C ASP A 200 12.62 0.50 -7.89
N LYS A 201 13.69 0.17 -7.18
CA LYS A 201 14.20 1.00 -6.09
C LYS A 201 14.85 2.30 -6.57
N THR A 202 15.34 2.35 -7.80
CA THR A 202 16.01 3.50 -8.38
C THR A 202 15.02 4.57 -8.77
N THR A 203 14.00 4.18 -9.53
CA THR A 203 13.04 5.10 -10.15
C THR A 203 11.72 5.21 -9.38
N ASN A 204 11.45 4.32 -8.44
CA ASN A 204 10.14 4.15 -7.80
C ASN A 204 9.03 3.75 -8.80
N THR A 205 9.40 3.15 -9.92
CA THR A 205 8.44 2.62 -10.88
C THR A 205 7.85 1.33 -10.33
N ILE A 206 6.52 1.23 -10.27
CA ILE A 206 5.84 -0.03 -10.03
C ILE A 206 5.98 -0.86 -11.31
N VAL A 207 6.71 -1.96 -11.21
CA VAL A 207 7.03 -2.85 -12.33
C VAL A 207 6.14 -4.09 -12.40
N GLY A 208 5.40 -4.36 -11.32
CA GLY A 208 4.41 -5.44 -11.29
C GLY A 208 3.47 -5.29 -10.10
N ALA A 209 2.20 -5.65 -10.30
CA ALA A 209 1.18 -5.60 -9.26
C ALA A 209 0.07 -6.62 -9.53
N TYR A 210 -0.38 -7.35 -8.48
CA TYR A 210 -1.40 -8.36 -8.64
C TYR A 210 -2.14 -8.64 -7.33
N PHE A 211 -3.47 -8.74 -7.38
CA PHE A 211 -4.30 -9.17 -6.25
C PHE A 211 -4.55 -10.67 -6.26
N ASP A 212 -4.42 -11.29 -5.09
CA ASP A 212 -4.90 -12.65 -4.82
C ASP A 212 -5.60 -12.67 -3.45
N TRP A 213 -6.40 -13.70 -3.14
CA TRP A 213 -7.07 -13.81 -1.83
C TRP A 213 -6.10 -13.96 -0.68
N GLN A 214 -4.97 -14.54 -0.91
CA GLN A 214 -3.91 -14.73 0.07
C GLN A 214 -2.56 -14.37 -0.55
N GLU A 215 -1.55 -14.28 0.28
CA GLU A 215 -0.18 -14.18 -0.20
C GLU A 215 0.29 -15.53 -0.72
N THR A 216 0.42 -15.65 -2.02
CA THR A 216 0.67 -16.92 -2.72
C THR A 216 1.84 -16.82 -3.68
N LEU A 217 2.44 -17.98 -3.98
CA LEU A 217 3.40 -18.11 -5.08
C LEU A 217 2.78 -17.66 -6.42
N ASN A 218 1.51 -17.99 -6.65
CA ASN A 218 0.79 -17.58 -7.86
C ASN A 218 0.75 -16.05 -8.02
N GLY A 219 0.46 -15.33 -6.94
CA GLY A 219 0.47 -13.86 -6.95
C GLY A 219 1.85 -13.30 -7.31
N TYR A 220 2.92 -13.83 -6.71
CA TYR A 220 4.28 -13.43 -7.05
C TYR A 220 4.69 -13.83 -8.48
N TYR A 221 4.21 -14.94 -9.00
CA TYR A 221 4.45 -15.33 -10.40
C TYR A 221 3.75 -14.39 -11.39
N HIS A 222 2.53 -13.93 -11.08
CA HIS A 222 1.86 -12.90 -11.89
C HIS A 222 2.64 -11.58 -11.89
N VAL A 223 3.21 -11.18 -10.74
CA VAL A 223 4.05 -10.00 -10.64
C VAL A 223 5.34 -10.18 -11.44
N LEU A 224 6.03 -11.32 -11.27
CA LEU A 224 7.26 -11.62 -12.01
C LEU A 224 7.03 -11.68 -13.52
N LYS A 225 5.92 -12.28 -13.96
CA LYS A 225 5.51 -12.27 -15.36
C LYS A 225 5.42 -10.85 -15.93
N GLN A 226 4.74 -9.93 -15.21
CA GLN A 226 4.64 -8.53 -15.65
C GLN A 226 6.01 -7.85 -15.75
N VAL A 227 6.91 -8.12 -14.81
CA VAL A 227 8.29 -7.60 -14.85
C VAL A 227 9.01 -8.09 -16.09
N LEU A 228 8.98 -9.40 -16.34
CA LEU A 228 9.66 -10.03 -17.48
C LEU A 228 9.11 -9.56 -18.84
N GLU A 229 7.80 -9.44 -18.97
CA GLU A 229 7.15 -9.04 -20.24
C GLU A 229 7.36 -7.55 -20.56
N ASN A 230 7.32 -6.67 -19.55
CA ASN A 230 7.30 -5.22 -19.77
C ASN A 230 8.68 -4.56 -19.66
N TYR A 231 9.60 -5.18 -18.93
CA TYR A 231 10.91 -4.57 -18.60
C TYR A 231 12.09 -5.48 -18.89
N GLY A 232 11.91 -6.80 -18.82
CA GLY A 232 12.97 -7.80 -18.94
C GLY A 232 13.41 -8.38 -17.60
N ILE A 233 14.59 -8.99 -17.57
CA ILE A 233 15.13 -9.68 -16.41
C ILE A 233 15.86 -8.69 -15.51
N PRO A 234 15.41 -8.45 -14.25
CA PRO A 234 16.11 -7.55 -13.32
C PRO A 234 17.37 -8.22 -12.74
N ALA A 235 18.30 -7.42 -12.26
CA ALA A 235 19.52 -7.96 -11.66
C ALA A 235 19.26 -8.63 -10.28
N LYS A 236 18.37 -8.04 -9.46
CA LYS A 236 18.14 -8.52 -8.10
C LYS A 236 16.72 -8.23 -7.60
N PHE A 237 16.12 -9.20 -6.91
CA PHE A 237 14.95 -8.97 -6.05
C PHE A 237 15.36 -8.79 -4.59
N LYS A 238 14.73 -7.84 -3.92
CA LYS A 238 14.82 -7.65 -2.48
C LYS A 238 13.45 -7.92 -1.84
N THR A 239 13.40 -8.94 -0.98
CA THR A 239 12.16 -9.48 -0.40
C THR A 239 12.27 -9.59 1.12
N ASP A 240 11.18 -9.96 1.79
CA ASP A 240 11.24 -10.39 3.17
C ASP A 240 11.64 -11.88 3.32
N ASN A 241 11.80 -12.33 4.56
CA ASN A 241 12.18 -13.70 4.88
C ASN A 241 10.98 -14.67 4.88
N ARG A 242 10.03 -14.50 3.94
CA ARG A 242 8.87 -15.40 3.86
C ARG A 242 9.19 -16.72 3.18
N THR A 243 8.38 -17.74 3.48
CA THR A 243 8.54 -19.11 2.97
C THR A 243 8.47 -19.22 1.43
N VAL A 244 7.89 -18.25 0.77
CA VAL A 244 7.88 -18.17 -0.72
C VAL A 244 9.29 -17.91 -1.24
N PHE A 245 10.09 -17.14 -0.53
CA PHE A 245 11.44 -16.72 -0.95
C PHE A 245 12.54 -17.53 -0.27
N ASN A 246 12.30 -17.98 0.97
CA ASN A 246 13.26 -18.76 1.76
C ASN A 246 12.66 -20.08 2.26
N TYR A 247 13.46 -21.13 2.22
CA TYR A 247 13.11 -22.40 2.83
C TYR A 247 13.58 -22.40 4.30
N PHE A 248 12.63 -22.61 5.21
CA PHE A 248 12.91 -22.86 6.62
C PHE A 248 12.60 -24.31 6.92
N SER A 249 13.58 -25.07 7.42
CA SER A 249 13.35 -26.45 7.89
C SER A 249 12.31 -26.45 9.01
N THR A 250 11.35 -27.36 8.95
CA THR A 250 10.35 -27.59 10.01
C THR A 250 10.94 -28.19 11.26
N ASN A 251 12.17 -28.72 11.22
CA ASN A 251 12.89 -29.27 12.37
C ASN A 251 13.54 -28.17 13.20
N PRO A 252 13.20 -28.03 14.51
CA PRO A 252 13.77 -27.02 15.39
C PRO A 252 15.30 -27.04 15.46
N ASP A 253 15.90 -28.24 15.37
CA ASP A 253 17.35 -28.44 15.45
C ASP A 253 18.08 -28.12 14.13
N LYS A 254 17.36 -27.93 13.02
CA LYS A 254 17.90 -27.58 11.69
C LYS A 254 17.41 -26.22 11.19
N ARG A 255 17.16 -25.28 12.09
CA ARG A 255 16.74 -23.92 11.74
C ARG A 255 17.85 -23.04 11.14
N THR A 256 18.97 -23.59 10.77
CA THR A 256 19.88 -22.97 9.82
C THR A 256 19.19 -22.97 8.46
N SER A 257 19.06 -21.80 7.85
CA SER A 257 18.62 -21.68 6.46
C SER A 257 19.48 -22.62 5.62
N ASP A 258 18.88 -23.71 5.16
CA ASP A 258 19.58 -24.65 4.26
C ASP A 258 19.70 -23.90 2.92
N LYS A 259 20.84 -23.25 2.73
CA LYS A 259 21.12 -22.38 1.56
C LYS A 259 21.04 -23.15 0.24
N ASP A 260 21.02 -24.48 0.32
CA ASP A 260 20.99 -25.38 -0.85
C ASP A 260 19.57 -25.75 -1.28
N VAL A 261 18.55 -25.49 -0.47
CA VAL A 261 17.15 -25.79 -0.82
C VAL A 261 16.47 -24.54 -1.38
N LEU A 262 16.24 -24.52 -2.68
CA LEU A 262 15.53 -23.47 -3.35
C LEU A 262 14.01 -23.63 -3.22
N THR A 263 13.31 -22.54 -2.93
CA THR A 263 11.85 -22.47 -3.10
C THR A 263 11.48 -22.49 -4.58
N GLN A 264 10.21 -22.69 -4.91
CA GLN A 264 9.74 -22.62 -6.32
C GLN A 264 10.08 -21.26 -6.97
N PHE A 265 9.86 -20.18 -6.24
CA PHE A 265 10.22 -18.83 -6.69
C PHE A 265 11.74 -18.65 -6.84
N GLY A 266 12.49 -19.14 -5.87
CA GLY A 266 13.97 -19.13 -5.91
C GLY A 266 14.53 -19.93 -7.08
N TYR A 267 13.90 -21.05 -7.43
CA TYR A 267 14.27 -21.83 -8.60
C TYR A 267 14.03 -21.09 -9.90
N ALA A 268 12.86 -20.44 -10.07
CA ALA A 268 12.56 -19.62 -11.23
C ALA A 268 13.57 -18.46 -11.36
N CYS A 269 13.88 -17.76 -10.28
CA CYS A 269 14.88 -16.69 -10.29
C CYS A 269 16.28 -17.21 -10.64
N LYS A 270 16.67 -18.39 -10.14
CA LYS A 270 17.96 -19.00 -10.48
C LYS A 270 18.06 -19.34 -11.98
N GLN A 271 16.99 -19.84 -12.59
CA GLN A 271 16.95 -20.08 -14.03
C GLN A 271 17.13 -18.80 -14.84
N LEU A 272 16.57 -17.68 -14.35
CA LEU A 272 16.68 -16.37 -14.96
C LEU A 272 18.01 -15.64 -14.64
N GLY A 273 18.86 -16.20 -13.78
CA GLY A 273 20.06 -15.52 -13.32
C GLY A 273 19.82 -14.36 -12.34
N VAL A 274 18.62 -14.25 -11.78
CA VAL A 274 18.22 -13.17 -10.86
C VAL A 274 18.64 -13.51 -9.44
N ALA A 275 19.37 -12.62 -8.78
CA ALA A 275 19.70 -12.75 -7.36
C ALA A 275 18.52 -12.42 -6.47
N ILE A 276 18.36 -13.14 -5.34
CA ILE A 276 17.37 -12.82 -4.31
C ILE A 276 18.12 -12.42 -3.03
N GLU A 277 17.82 -11.23 -2.52
CA GLU A 277 18.29 -10.71 -1.24
C GLU A 277 17.11 -10.65 -0.28
N THR A 278 17.12 -11.47 0.76
CA THR A 278 16.08 -11.46 1.80
C THR A 278 16.52 -10.64 3.00
N THR A 279 15.58 -9.92 3.61
CA THR A 279 15.83 -9.11 4.80
C THR A 279 14.73 -9.29 5.83
N SER A 280 15.12 -9.40 7.11
CA SER A 280 14.20 -9.36 8.25
C SER A 280 13.90 -7.93 8.71
N VAL A 281 14.66 -6.94 8.22
CA VAL A 281 14.54 -5.54 8.63
C VAL A 281 13.55 -4.83 7.71
N SER A 282 12.38 -4.46 8.25
CA SER A 282 11.32 -3.82 7.47
C SER A 282 11.78 -2.50 6.85
N GLN A 283 12.59 -1.72 7.57
CA GLN A 283 13.14 -0.45 7.09
C GLN A 283 14.05 -0.59 5.86
N ALA A 284 14.64 -1.77 5.64
CA ALA A 284 15.44 -2.04 4.44
C ALA A 284 14.59 -2.08 3.16
N LYS A 285 13.26 -2.23 3.29
CA LYS A 285 12.25 -2.19 2.22
C LYS A 285 11.33 -0.97 2.30
N GLY A 286 11.82 0.12 2.85
CA GLY A 286 11.02 1.33 3.11
C GLY A 286 10.40 1.97 1.86
N LEU A 287 10.86 1.64 0.64
CA LEU A 287 10.23 2.06 -0.60
C LEU A 287 8.89 1.37 -0.79
N ILE A 288 8.89 0.03 -0.88
CA ILE A 288 7.71 -0.77 -1.15
C ILE A 288 6.67 -0.65 -0.03
N GLU A 289 7.10 -0.51 1.25
CA GLU A 289 6.20 -0.26 2.38
C GLU A 289 5.44 1.08 2.25
N ARG A 290 6.15 2.13 1.82
CA ARG A 290 5.54 3.43 1.55
C ARG A 290 4.55 3.37 0.39
N ASP A 291 4.88 2.62 -0.66
CA ASP A 291 4.03 2.44 -1.81
C ASP A 291 2.80 1.61 -1.44
N ASN A 292 2.95 0.49 -0.75
CA ASN A 292 1.84 -0.28 -0.16
C ASN A 292 0.92 0.62 0.66
N GLY A 293 1.52 1.47 1.52
CA GLY A 293 0.76 2.46 2.25
C GLY A 293 0.01 3.44 1.35
N THR A 294 0.55 3.85 0.22
CA THR A 294 -0.11 4.77 -0.72
C THR A 294 -1.24 4.06 -1.46
N PHE A 295 -1.02 2.81 -1.89
CA PHE A 295 -2.03 1.95 -2.51
C PHE A 295 -3.23 1.74 -1.57
N GLN A 296 -3.00 1.34 -0.31
CA GLN A 296 -4.07 1.21 0.69
C GLN A 296 -4.88 2.49 0.88
N GLY A 297 -4.23 3.66 0.83
CA GLY A 297 -4.92 4.93 1.00
C GLY A 297 -5.69 5.43 -0.22
N ARG A 298 -5.49 4.83 -1.39
CA ARG A 298 -6.10 5.26 -2.65
C ARG A 298 -7.02 4.21 -3.25
N LEU A 299 -6.55 2.97 -3.46
CA LEU A 299 -7.29 1.92 -4.17
C LEU A 299 -8.62 1.57 -3.52
N ILE A 300 -8.68 1.50 -2.18
CA ILE A 300 -9.94 1.18 -1.49
C ILE A 300 -11.05 2.18 -1.86
N ASN A 301 -10.68 3.47 -1.94
CA ASN A 301 -11.63 4.51 -2.31
C ASN A 301 -11.96 4.49 -3.80
N GLU A 302 -10.97 4.22 -4.66
CA GLU A 302 -11.17 4.09 -6.10
C GLU A 302 -12.02 2.86 -6.44
N PHE A 303 -11.83 1.74 -5.75
CA PHE A 303 -12.69 0.55 -5.89
C PHE A 303 -14.15 0.85 -5.54
N LYS A 304 -14.39 1.61 -4.44
CA LYS A 304 -15.74 2.04 -4.08
C LYS A 304 -16.37 2.94 -5.13
N LEU A 305 -15.63 3.90 -5.68
CA LEU A 305 -16.12 4.80 -6.73
C LEU A 305 -16.48 4.07 -8.01
N ASN A 306 -15.70 3.05 -8.37
CA ASN A 306 -15.87 2.29 -9.62
C ASN A 306 -16.69 1.01 -9.43
N ASN A 307 -17.27 0.79 -8.23
CA ASN A 307 -18.01 -0.42 -7.87
C ASN A 307 -17.26 -1.73 -8.13
N ILE A 308 -15.94 -1.73 -7.91
CA ILE A 308 -15.07 -2.89 -8.08
C ILE A 308 -15.17 -3.76 -6.83
N THR A 309 -15.64 -4.99 -6.99
CA THR A 309 -15.92 -5.93 -5.89
C THR A 309 -15.24 -7.28 -6.03
N THR A 310 -14.73 -7.60 -7.21
CA THR A 310 -14.04 -8.86 -7.51
C THR A 310 -12.53 -8.67 -7.71
N ILE A 311 -11.75 -9.73 -7.47
CA ILE A 311 -10.29 -9.71 -7.70
C ILE A 311 -9.96 -9.52 -9.18
N GLU A 312 -10.75 -10.11 -10.06
CA GLU A 312 -10.56 -10.04 -11.51
C GLU A 312 -10.73 -8.61 -12.03
N GLU A 313 -11.79 -7.92 -11.58
CA GLU A 313 -12.01 -6.49 -11.89
C GLU A 313 -10.90 -5.63 -11.31
N ALA A 314 -10.52 -5.91 -10.05
CA ALA A 314 -9.45 -5.19 -9.38
C ALA A 314 -8.11 -5.33 -10.09
N ASN A 315 -7.76 -6.53 -10.56
CA ASN A 315 -6.53 -6.75 -11.33
C ASN A 315 -6.56 -6.02 -12.69
N LYS A 316 -7.70 -6.02 -13.39
CA LYS A 316 -7.85 -5.25 -14.62
C LYS A 316 -7.68 -3.75 -14.38
N TYR A 317 -8.33 -3.21 -13.35
CA TYR A 317 -8.22 -1.81 -12.98
C TYR A 317 -6.80 -1.44 -12.54
N LEU A 318 -6.18 -2.29 -11.73
CA LEU A 318 -4.82 -2.11 -11.23
C LEU A 318 -3.81 -1.95 -12.36
N ILE A 319 -3.83 -2.87 -13.33
CA ILE A 319 -2.86 -2.92 -14.44
C ILE A 319 -3.13 -1.81 -15.47
N ASN A 320 -4.40 -1.62 -15.85
CA ASN A 320 -4.74 -0.75 -16.97
C ASN A 320 -4.91 0.72 -16.58
N VAL A 321 -5.24 1.01 -15.33
CA VAL A 321 -5.59 2.37 -14.87
C VAL A 321 -4.68 2.84 -13.76
N PHE A 322 -4.66 2.11 -12.63
CA PHE A 322 -4.04 2.63 -11.42
C PHE A 322 -2.51 2.66 -11.49
N VAL A 323 -1.86 1.58 -11.90
CA VAL A 323 -0.37 1.52 -11.99
C VAL A 323 0.17 2.53 -12.99
N PRO A 324 -0.35 2.68 -14.22
CA PRO A 324 0.07 3.73 -15.14
C PRO A 324 -0.09 5.14 -14.54
N LYS A 325 -1.25 5.43 -13.91
CA LYS A 325 -1.52 6.71 -13.24
C LYS A 325 -0.58 6.94 -12.06
N PHE A 326 -0.29 5.90 -11.27
CA PHE A 326 0.66 5.96 -10.17
C PHE A 326 2.07 6.26 -10.66
N ASN A 327 2.56 5.51 -11.65
CA ASN A 327 3.90 5.69 -12.19
C ASN A 327 4.09 7.09 -12.80
N SER A 328 3.11 7.59 -13.53
CA SER A 328 3.17 8.96 -14.11
C SER A 328 3.26 10.07 -13.05
N LYS A 329 2.72 9.83 -11.82
CA LYS A 329 2.69 10.83 -10.75
C LYS A 329 3.84 10.70 -9.75
N PHE A 330 4.34 9.49 -9.51
CA PHE A 330 5.25 9.20 -8.38
C PHE A 330 6.58 8.60 -8.79
N ALA A 331 6.66 7.94 -9.95
CA ALA A 331 7.91 7.42 -10.44
C ALA A 331 8.80 8.55 -11.00
N LEU A 332 10.09 8.33 -10.94
CA LEU A 332 11.06 9.15 -11.67
C LEU A 332 11.07 8.70 -13.14
N ASP A 333 11.38 9.62 -14.01
CA ASP A 333 11.54 9.33 -15.44
C ASP A 333 12.64 8.28 -15.65
N LYS A 334 12.27 7.08 -16.08
CA LYS A 334 13.17 5.94 -16.26
C LYS A 334 14.25 6.20 -17.31
N ASP A 335 13.94 7.03 -18.32
CA ASP A 335 14.85 7.32 -19.43
C ASP A 335 16.07 8.17 -18.99
N LYS A 336 16.02 8.74 -17.78
CA LYS A 336 17.16 9.43 -17.14
C LYS A 336 18.15 8.49 -16.46
N PHE A 337 17.83 7.20 -16.36
CA PHE A 337 18.65 6.20 -15.70
C PHE A 337 19.11 5.16 -16.73
N LYS A 338 20.36 4.73 -16.60
CA LYS A 338 20.87 3.61 -17.37
C LYS A 338 20.16 2.32 -16.89
N SER A 339 19.60 1.55 -17.82
CA SER A 339 18.96 0.28 -17.50
C SER A 339 19.99 -0.86 -17.42
N VAL A 340 19.75 -1.79 -16.49
CA VAL A 340 20.45 -3.08 -16.37
C VAL A 340 19.49 -4.27 -16.51
N TYR A 341 18.25 -4.03 -16.93
CA TYR A 341 17.38 -5.12 -17.35
C TYR A 341 17.98 -5.85 -18.53
N GLU A 342 18.01 -7.16 -18.48
CA GLU A 342 18.37 -8.00 -19.62
C GLU A 342 17.16 -8.24 -20.53
N THR A 343 17.39 -8.80 -21.70
CA THR A 343 16.36 -9.04 -22.72
C THR A 343 15.20 -9.86 -22.14
N SER A 344 13.98 -9.46 -22.47
CA SER A 344 12.78 -10.19 -22.06
C SER A 344 12.78 -11.59 -22.63
N PRO A 345 12.53 -12.65 -21.83
CA PRO A 345 12.33 -13.99 -22.33
C PRO A 345 11.07 -14.06 -23.20
N THR A 346 11.00 -15.05 -24.08
CA THR A 346 9.79 -15.32 -24.86
C THR A 346 8.63 -15.73 -23.95
N ALA A 347 7.40 -15.58 -24.44
CA ALA A 347 6.20 -15.99 -23.69
C ALA A 347 6.23 -17.48 -23.30
N GLU A 348 6.82 -18.32 -24.15
CA GLU A 348 6.98 -19.75 -23.88
C GLU A 348 8.02 -20.00 -22.78
N GLU A 349 9.16 -19.35 -22.82
CA GLU A 349 10.17 -19.42 -21.76
C GLU A 349 9.62 -18.93 -20.43
N ILE A 350 8.86 -17.83 -20.40
CA ILE A 350 8.19 -17.34 -19.20
C ILE A 350 7.21 -18.39 -18.66
N ASN A 351 6.41 -19.02 -19.54
CA ASN A 351 5.43 -20.02 -19.14
C ASN A 351 6.08 -21.21 -18.41
N TYR A 352 7.21 -21.69 -18.90
CA TYR A 352 7.91 -22.82 -18.29
C TYR A 352 8.79 -22.42 -17.09
N THR A 353 9.38 -21.24 -17.10
CA THR A 353 10.17 -20.73 -15.98
C THR A 353 9.30 -20.51 -14.74
N LEU A 354 8.06 -20.05 -14.93
CA LEU A 354 7.09 -19.83 -13.84
C LEU A 354 6.26 -21.10 -13.53
N ALA A 355 6.76 -22.27 -13.90
CA ALA A 355 6.09 -23.53 -13.61
C ALA A 355 6.24 -23.93 -12.14
N VAL A 356 5.24 -24.66 -11.64
CA VAL A 356 5.27 -25.28 -10.31
C VAL A 356 5.70 -26.75 -10.44
N LEU A 357 6.81 -27.08 -9.82
CA LEU A 357 7.40 -28.42 -9.83
C LEU A 357 6.93 -29.21 -8.62
N SER A 358 6.46 -30.44 -8.83
CA SER A 358 5.96 -31.31 -7.77
C SER A 358 6.49 -32.74 -7.95
N PRO A 359 7.43 -33.20 -7.07
CA PRO A 359 7.88 -34.58 -7.14
C PRO A 359 6.74 -35.53 -6.77
N ARG A 360 6.58 -36.57 -7.57
CA ARG A 360 5.56 -37.62 -7.45
C ARG A 360 6.18 -38.98 -7.74
N LYS A 361 5.39 -40.01 -7.61
CA LYS A 361 5.73 -41.38 -8.03
C LYS A 361 4.58 -41.95 -8.83
N ILE A 362 4.90 -42.75 -9.82
CA ILE A 362 3.91 -43.55 -10.55
C ILE A 362 3.34 -44.60 -9.62
N ASP A 363 2.04 -44.77 -9.61
CA ASP A 363 1.34 -45.79 -8.86
C ASP A 363 1.25 -47.14 -9.60
N ASN A 364 0.62 -48.16 -8.98
CA ASN A 364 0.44 -49.47 -9.59
C ASN A 364 -0.46 -49.46 -10.84
N GLY A 365 -1.31 -48.45 -11.00
CA GLY A 365 -2.19 -48.27 -12.14
C GLY A 365 -1.59 -47.39 -13.24
N ASN A 366 -0.26 -47.23 -13.30
CA ASN A 366 0.43 -46.37 -14.24
C ASN A 366 -0.13 -44.93 -14.25
N SER A 367 -0.52 -44.46 -13.06
CA SER A 367 -1.03 -43.11 -12.89
C SER A 367 -0.24 -42.36 -11.83
N LEU A 368 -0.43 -41.05 -11.77
CA LEU A 368 0.11 -40.19 -10.72
C LEU A 368 -0.97 -39.25 -10.21
N LYS A 369 -0.97 -38.99 -8.91
CA LYS A 369 -1.94 -38.11 -8.26
C LYS A 369 -1.38 -36.70 -8.12
N PHE A 370 -2.08 -35.72 -8.70
CA PHE A 370 -1.78 -34.31 -8.54
C PHE A 370 -3.06 -33.51 -8.22
N LYS A 371 -3.06 -32.76 -7.11
CA LYS A 371 -4.23 -32.01 -6.61
C LYS A 371 -5.52 -32.85 -6.52
N ASN A 372 -5.42 -34.05 -5.99
CA ASN A 372 -6.52 -35.04 -5.85
C ASN A 372 -7.14 -35.56 -7.17
N VAL A 373 -6.48 -35.28 -8.30
CA VAL A 373 -6.85 -35.84 -9.60
C VAL A 373 -5.77 -36.80 -10.05
N TYR A 374 -6.17 -37.87 -10.72
CA TYR A 374 -5.25 -38.85 -11.30
C TYR A 374 -4.99 -38.55 -12.77
N TYR A 375 -3.73 -38.70 -13.17
CA TYR A 375 -3.24 -38.44 -14.52
C TYR A 375 -2.39 -39.60 -15.00
N GLN A 376 -2.39 -39.84 -16.29
CA GLN A 376 -1.54 -40.81 -16.96
C GLN A 376 -0.58 -40.12 -17.92
N PRO A 377 0.67 -40.62 -18.05
CA PRO A 377 1.66 -40.09 -18.98
C PRO A 377 1.41 -40.57 -20.42
N TYR A 378 1.49 -39.66 -21.38
CA TYR A 378 1.35 -39.91 -22.81
C TYR A 378 2.56 -39.37 -23.56
N GLU A 379 2.94 -40.10 -24.61
CA GLU A 379 3.98 -39.71 -25.61
C GLU A 379 3.37 -39.82 -27.00
N ASN A 380 3.36 -38.71 -27.73
CA ASN A 380 2.77 -38.65 -29.09
C ASN A 380 1.33 -39.23 -29.17
N GLY A 381 0.52 -38.95 -28.19
CA GLY A 381 -0.87 -39.41 -28.11
C GLY A 381 -1.06 -40.86 -27.63
N GLN A 382 0.00 -41.61 -27.38
CA GLN A 382 -0.03 -43.01 -26.91
C GLN A 382 0.29 -43.05 -25.39
N LEU A 383 -0.44 -43.93 -24.66
CA LEU A 383 -0.19 -44.17 -23.25
C LEU A 383 1.21 -44.79 -23.06
N LYS A 384 2.01 -44.16 -22.22
CA LYS A 384 3.34 -44.64 -21.82
C LYS A 384 3.27 -45.32 -20.48
N CYS A 385 3.76 -46.59 -20.43
CA CYS A 385 3.77 -47.36 -19.18
C CYS A 385 5.12 -47.29 -18.49
N PHE A 386 5.10 -47.10 -17.18
CA PHE A 386 6.27 -47.09 -16.32
C PHE A 386 6.14 -48.09 -15.17
N LYS A 387 7.25 -48.50 -14.62
CA LYS A 387 7.26 -49.38 -13.42
C LYS A 387 6.63 -48.61 -12.23
N PRO A 388 5.83 -49.29 -11.40
CA PRO A 388 5.34 -48.71 -10.15
C PRO A 388 6.47 -48.10 -9.32
N HIS A 389 6.16 -46.99 -8.63
CA HIS A 389 7.09 -46.22 -7.79
C HIS A 389 8.23 -45.52 -8.53
N THR A 390 8.25 -45.52 -9.88
CA THR A 390 9.18 -44.68 -10.66
C THR A 390 9.03 -43.22 -10.23
N LYS A 391 10.16 -42.57 -9.96
CA LYS A 391 10.18 -41.13 -9.61
C LYS A 391 9.75 -40.33 -10.81
N ALA A 392 8.84 -39.39 -10.59
CA ALA A 392 8.30 -38.51 -11.60
C ALA A 392 8.26 -37.07 -11.06
N LEU A 393 8.55 -36.09 -11.90
CA LEU A 393 8.44 -34.68 -11.56
C LEU A 393 7.29 -34.07 -12.38
N VAL A 394 6.19 -33.76 -11.72
CA VAL A 394 5.05 -33.06 -12.35
C VAL A 394 5.40 -31.59 -12.51
N ILE A 395 5.25 -31.10 -13.72
CA ILE A 395 5.45 -29.69 -14.12
C ILE A 395 4.07 -29.12 -14.41
N LYS A 396 3.62 -28.17 -13.59
CA LYS A 396 2.44 -27.34 -13.91
C LYS A 396 2.94 -26.03 -14.48
N ALA A 397 2.85 -25.86 -15.80
CA ALA A 397 3.18 -24.63 -16.46
C ALA A 397 2.28 -23.46 -16.00
N PHE A 398 2.72 -22.23 -16.20
CA PHE A 398 1.98 -21.05 -15.72
C PHE A 398 0.59 -20.93 -16.39
N ASN A 399 0.45 -21.30 -17.65
CA ASN A 399 -0.83 -21.36 -18.39
C ASN A 399 -1.77 -22.47 -17.88
N GLY A 400 -1.30 -23.33 -16.96
CA GLY A 400 -2.06 -24.43 -16.37
C GLY A 400 -1.86 -25.79 -17.02
N GLU A 401 -1.15 -25.89 -18.13
CA GLU A 401 -0.79 -27.17 -18.73
C GLU A 401 0.03 -28.02 -17.80
N LEU A 402 -0.16 -29.34 -17.91
CA LEU A 402 0.48 -30.33 -17.05
C LEU A 402 1.37 -31.25 -17.89
N PHE A 403 2.62 -31.36 -17.47
CA PHE A 403 3.60 -32.28 -18.00
C PHE A 403 4.20 -33.09 -16.86
N VAL A 404 4.86 -34.19 -17.22
CA VAL A 404 5.67 -34.95 -16.26
C VAL A 404 7.03 -35.28 -16.88
N THR A 405 8.08 -35.09 -16.08
CA THR A 405 9.41 -35.56 -16.42
C THR A 405 9.68 -36.88 -15.71
N ILE A 406 10.05 -37.90 -16.48
CA ILE A 406 10.45 -39.21 -16.01
C ILE A 406 11.72 -39.60 -16.79
N ASP A 407 12.79 -40.00 -16.08
CA ASP A 407 14.08 -40.34 -16.67
C ASP A 407 14.55 -39.30 -17.74
N GLU A 408 14.51 -38.02 -17.35
CA GLU A 408 14.93 -36.86 -18.14
C GLU A 408 14.10 -36.59 -19.41
N LYS A 409 13.02 -37.36 -19.65
CA LYS A 409 12.10 -37.12 -20.76
C LYS A 409 10.79 -36.52 -20.28
N ILE A 410 10.23 -35.65 -21.10
CA ILE A 410 8.96 -34.97 -20.83
C ILE A 410 7.82 -35.71 -21.52
N TYR A 411 6.75 -35.93 -20.78
CA TYR A 411 5.53 -36.59 -21.22
C TYR A 411 4.33 -35.69 -20.94
N GLU A 412 3.34 -35.73 -21.83
CA GLU A 412 2.05 -35.10 -21.66
C GLU A 412 1.26 -35.81 -20.57
N LEU A 413 0.56 -35.08 -19.70
CA LEU A 413 -0.33 -35.65 -18.70
C LEU A 413 -1.78 -35.47 -19.11
N ARG A 414 -2.49 -36.61 -19.27
CA ARG A 414 -3.93 -36.61 -19.50
C ARG A 414 -4.68 -37.04 -18.24
N LYS A 415 -5.76 -36.34 -17.97
CA LYS A 415 -6.62 -36.65 -16.82
C LYS A 415 -7.29 -38.01 -17.01
N LEU A 416 -7.23 -38.83 -15.98
CA LEU A 416 -8.01 -40.06 -15.93
C LEU A 416 -9.47 -39.72 -15.54
N GLU A 417 -10.43 -39.99 -16.41
CA GLU A 417 -11.83 -39.59 -16.22
C GLU A 417 -12.50 -40.30 -15.06
N SER A 418 -12.16 -41.59 -14.83
CA SER A 418 -12.59 -42.30 -13.64
C SER A 418 -11.47 -43.19 -13.10
N HIS A 419 -11.11 -43.02 -11.82
CA HIS A 419 -10.29 -43.98 -11.10
C HIS A 419 -11.23 -44.91 -10.41
N LYS A 420 -11.70 -45.95 -11.16
CA LYS A 420 -12.61 -46.96 -10.61
C LYS A 420 -11.85 -47.82 -9.58
N LYS A 421 -12.39 -47.95 -8.39
CA LYS A 421 -11.85 -48.85 -7.36
C LYS A 421 -12.15 -50.31 -7.65
N TYR A 422 -13.11 -50.56 -8.53
CA TYR A 422 -13.59 -51.91 -8.91
C TYR A 422 -13.60 -52.05 -10.42
N SER A 423 -13.26 -53.21 -10.92
CA SER A 423 -13.44 -53.59 -12.32
C SER A 423 -14.87 -54.05 -12.50
N GLU A 424 -15.64 -53.45 -13.38
CA GLU A 424 -17.02 -53.88 -13.68
C GLU A 424 -17.06 -55.25 -14.35
N GLU A 425 -15.94 -55.72 -14.90
CA GLU A 425 -15.85 -57.02 -15.55
C GLU A 425 -15.42 -58.19 -14.63
N PHE A 426 -14.73 -57.88 -13.51
CA PHE A 426 -14.11 -58.90 -12.67
C PHE A 426 -14.49 -58.82 -11.19
N ASP A 427 -15.05 -57.72 -10.72
CA ASP A 427 -15.45 -57.53 -9.34
C ASP A 427 -16.96 -57.61 -9.22
N GLU A 428 -17.48 -58.40 -8.27
CA GLU A 428 -18.89 -58.33 -7.93
C GLU A 428 -19.26 -56.90 -7.50
N ILE A 429 -20.35 -56.38 -8.06
CA ILE A 429 -20.87 -55.06 -7.69
C ILE A 429 -21.13 -55.11 -6.17
N PRO A 430 -20.40 -54.36 -5.34
CA PRO A 430 -20.63 -54.40 -3.91
C PRO A 430 -22.09 -53.97 -3.65
N GLU A 431 -22.82 -54.81 -2.93
CA GLU A 431 -24.16 -54.45 -2.44
C GLU A 431 -24.09 -53.02 -1.85
N ILE A 432 -24.94 -52.15 -2.30
CA ILE A 432 -25.08 -50.79 -1.75
C ILE A 432 -25.53 -51.01 -0.30
N LYS A 433 -24.58 -51.09 0.62
CA LYS A 433 -24.87 -51.03 2.04
C LYS A 433 -25.55 -49.73 2.30
N GLU A 434 -26.86 -49.77 2.59
CA GLU A 434 -27.57 -48.59 3.08
C GLU A 434 -26.71 -47.87 4.10
N GLU A 435 -26.38 -46.64 3.84
CA GLU A 435 -25.63 -45.80 4.77
C GLU A 435 -26.42 -45.80 6.08
N LYS A 436 -25.94 -46.53 7.08
CA LYS A 436 -26.56 -46.45 8.41
C LYS A 436 -26.57 -44.96 8.79
N PRO A 437 -27.73 -44.44 9.20
CA PRO A 437 -27.81 -43.04 9.57
C PRO A 437 -26.71 -42.71 10.59
N LYS A 438 -25.93 -41.69 10.33
CA LYS A 438 -24.82 -41.28 11.22
C LYS A 438 -25.38 -41.09 12.61
N TYR A 439 -24.95 -41.91 13.55
CA TYR A 439 -25.38 -41.80 14.94
C TYR A 439 -25.02 -40.37 15.42
N VAL A 440 -26.04 -39.59 15.74
CA VAL A 440 -25.91 -38.29 16.35
C VAL A 440 -26.12 -38.47 17.85
N PRO A 441 -25.04 -38.39 18.67
CA PRO A 441 -25.18 -38.57 20.11
C PRO A 441 -26.17 -37.55 20.68
N PRO A 442 -27.07 -37.95 21.60
CA PRO A 442 -27.97 -37.05 22.28
C PRO A 442 -27.19 -36.01 23.11
N MET A 443 -27.84 -34.89 23.48
CA MET A 443 -27.20 -33.83 24.29
C MET A 443 -26.71 -34.34 25.68
N SER A 444 -27.31 -35.39 26.20
CA SER A 444 -26.89 -36.08 27.45
C SER A 444 -25.60 -36.86 27.31
N HIS A 445 -25.09 -37.06 26.10
CA HIS A 445 -23.83 -37.81 25.90
C HIS A 445 -22.66 -37.06 26.56
N PRO A 446 -21.78 -37.75 27.35
CA PRO A 446 -20.71 -37.07 28.11
C PRO A 446 -19.86 -36.10 27.32
N TRP A 447 -19.58 -36.38 26.08
CA TRP A 447 -18.85 -35.52 25.15
C TRP A 447 -19.52 -34.19 24.90
N LYS A 448 -20.85 -34.20 24.61
CA LYS A 448 -21.61 -32.97 24.34
C LYS A 448 -21.86 -32.22 25.63
N LEU A 449 -22.14 -32.93 26.72
CA LEU A 449 -22.33 -32.30 28.02
C LEU A 449 -21.06 -31.59 28.50
N ALA A 450 -19.90 -32.20 28.35
CA ALA A 450 -18.61 -31.59 28.73
C ALA A 450 -18.30 -30.34 27.90
N SER A 451 -18.55 -30.39 26.59
CA SER A 451 -18.37 -29.26 25.69
C SER A 451 -19.34 -28.10 25.99
N PHE A 452 -20.60 -28.41 26.27
CA PHE A 452 -21.62 -27.45 26.67
C PHE A 452 -21.28 -26.78 28.00
N MET A 453 -20.86 -27.55 28.99
CA MET A 453 -20.45 -27.02 30.31
C MET A 453 -19.21 -26.13 30.22
N LEU A 454 -18.29 -26.41 29.31
CA LEU A 454 -17.13 -25.54 29.01
C LEU A 454 -17.55 -24.21 28.38
N GLN A 455 -18.51 -24.23 27.46
CA GLN A 455 -19.05 -23.02 26.86
C GLN A 455 -19.82 -22.16 27.87
N VAL A 456 -20.64 -22.79 28.73
CA VAL A 456 -21.37 -22.09 29.80
C VAL A 456 -20.39 -21.46 30.80
N LYS A 457 -19.30 -22.17 31.18
CA LYS A 457 -18.26 -21.61 32.06
C LYS A 457 -17.52 -20.43 31.39
N LYS A 458 -17.23 -20.50 30.09
CA LYS A 458 -16.62 -19.37 29.37
C LYS A 458 -17.56 -18.16 29.34
N ALA A 459 -18.82 -18.35 28.98
CA ALA A 459 -19.81 -17.28 28.96
C ALA A 459 -20.03 -16.66 30.35
N HIS A 460 -19.99 -17.47 31.42
CA HIS A 460 -20.13 -16.94 32.79
C HIS A 460 -18.90 -16.14 33.23
N ASN A 461 -17.70 -16.54 32.82
CA ASN A 461 -16.46 -15.78 33.11
C ASN A 461 -16.37 -14.48 32.30
N GLU A 462 -16.91 -14.41 31.09
CA GLU A 462 -16.93 -13.17 30.30
C GLU A 462 -17.90 -12.11 30.88
N HIS A 463 -18.94 -12.55 31.62
CA HIS A 463 -19.84 -11.63 32.33
C HIS A 463 -19.35 -11.13 33.69
N ILE A 464 -18.24 -11.67 34.22
CA ILE A 464 -17.65 -11.25 35.51
C ILE A 464 -16.57 -10.16 35.28
N TYR A 465 -16.09 -9.98 34.03
CA TYR A 465 -15.05 -9.02 33.66
C TYR A 465 -15.54 -7.95 32.66
N ALA A 466 -16.85 -7.78 32.48
CA ALA A 466 -17.43 -6.70 31.67
C ALA A 466 -17.96 -5.55 32.54
#